data_26b18c08e30dd75dd14ba2ef0d87dbba
#
_entry.id   26b18c08e30dd75dd14ba2ef0d87dbba
#
_cell.length_a   1.000
_cell.length_b   1.000
_cell.length_c   1.000
_cell.angle_alpha   90.00
_cell.angle_beta   90.00
_cell.angle_gamma   90.00
#
_symmetry.space_group_name_H-M   'P 1'
#
loop_
_entity.id
_entity.type
_entity.pdbx_description
1 polymer ?
#
loop_
_entity_poly.entity_id
_entity_poly.type
_entity_poly.pdbx_seq_one_letter_code
_entity_poly.pdbx_strand_id
1 'polypeptide(L)'
;MRLGSAIHELFLQSESFRLCENLHKPTAKLGEVIDRIRYHRSNNETVWDSIHLACKDVKYYVNSLTLNRIRSIIKKGLEYYINSKYIQSNDVVLSDKDTEVCKACLSSLYSNKKVVEVVKPNNEFYLEVETYNEDSIFLDIIVTYKDKEIVLRLKMKADNWTFNHDTKTIVLNDLKTTSKPFPFFMKEYGSFVHYHYARQIAMYLWMLKQYCVNTYNIDSSYKFLSNIIVVETFGEFRSHCYNIPNRLVKQGFEELTKLLKMVAYYEIYGYEEIVEFV
;
A
#
# COMPACT_ATOMS: atom_id res chain seq x y z
N MET A 1 2.79 -9.48 -8.15
CA MET A 1 2.14 -8.59 -7.19
C MET A 1 2.43 -9.11 -5.78
N ARG A 2 2.56 -8.24 -4.77
CA ARG A 2 2.71 -8.65 -3.36
C ARG A 2 1.32 -8.87 -2.76
N LEU A 3 1.18 -9.84 -1.84
CA LEU A 3 -0.10 -10.17 -1.20
C LEU A 3 -0.80 -8.95 -0.58
N GLY A 4 -0.06 -8.11 0.15
CA GLY A 4 -0.63 -6.89 0.75
C GLY A 4 -1.25 -5.95 -0.30
N SER A 5 -0.53 -5.67 -1.39
CA SER A 5 -1.06 -4.83 -2.49
C SER A 5 -2.29 -5.46 -3.15
N ALA A 6 -2.30 -6.79 -3.31
CA ALA A 6 -3.46 -7.49 -3.86
C ALA A 6 -4.71 -7.34 -2.97
N ILE A 7 -4.55 -7.44 -1.63
CA ILE A 7 -5.65 -7.24 -0.68
C ILE A 7 -6.17 -5.79 -0.77
N HIS A 8 -5.28 -4.78 -0.86
CA HIS A 8 -5.67 -3.38 -1.04
C HIS A 8 -6.51 -3.19 -2.32
N GLU A 9 -6.00 -3.61 -3.48
CA GLU A 9 -6.67 -3.46 -4.76
C GLU A 9 -8.04 -4.16 -4.78
N LEU A 10 -8.12 -5.41 -4.33
CA LEU A 10 -9.35 -6.19 -4.34
C LEU A 10 -10.38 -5.74 -3.31
N PHE A 11 -9.96 -5.14 -2.19
CA PHE A 11 -10.88 -4.63 -1.17
C PHE A 11 -11.35 -3.21 -1.48
N LEU A 12 -10.43 -2.31 -1.80
CA LEU A 12 -10.72 -0.89 -1.99
C LEU A 12 -11.21 -0.56 -3.40
N GLN A 13 -10.76 -1.31 -4.40
CA GLN A 13 -11.08 -1.09 -5.82
C GLN A 13 -11.71 -2.35 -6.46
N SER A 14 -12.60 -3.01 -5.73
CA SER A 14 -13.25 -4.26 -6.14
C SER A 14 -14.02 -4.18 -7.46
N GLU A 15 -14.40 -2.99 -7.93
CA GLU A 15 -15.04 -2.77 -9.22
C GLU A 15 -14.02 -2.76 -10.37
N SER A 16 -12.78 -2.41 -10.08
CA SER A 16 -11.71 -2.26 -11.06
C SER A 16 -10.79 -3.48 -11.14
N PHE A 17 -10.64 -4.24 -10.07
CA PHE A 17 -9.74 -5.38 -9.97
C PHE A 17 -10.47 -6.66 -9.64
N ARG A 18 -10.01 -7.78 -10.20
CA ARG A 18 -10.55 -9.10 -9.93
C ARG A 18 -9.46 -10.12 -9.64
N LEU A 19 -9.70 -11.01 -8.68
CA LEU A 19 -8.80 -12.12 -8.39
C LEU A 19 -8.93 -13.20 -9.47
N CYS A 20 -7.80 -13.56 -10.09
CA CYS A 20 -7.75 -14.63 -11.08
C CYS A 20 -7.57 -15.98 -10.38
N GLU A 21 -8.66 -16.68 -10.12
CA GLU A 21 -8.67 -17.92 -9.34
C GLU A 21 -8.23 -19.16 -10.13
N ASN A 22 -8.36 -19.14 -11.44
CA ASN A 22 -8.11 -20.31 -12.30
C ASN A 22 -6.71 -20.35 -12.89
N LEU A 23 -5.81 -19.48 -12.41
CA LEU A 23 -4.46 -19.40 -12.92
C LEU A 23 -3.44 -19.75 -11.84
N HIS A 24 -2.93 -20.98 -11.89
CA HIS A 24 -1.97 -21.51 -10.93
C HIS A 24 -0.58 -20.90 -11.14
N LYS A 25 -0.32 -19.77 -10.50
CA LYS A 25 0.99 -19.14 -10.52
C LYS A 25 1.96 -19.91 -9.63
N PRO A 26 3.14 -20.33 -10.14
CA PRO A 26 4.15 -20.96 -9.29
C PRO A 26 4.54 -20.08 -8.11
N THR A 27 4.77 -20.72 -6.96
CA THR A 27 5.13 -20.01 -5.71
C THR A 27 6.49 -19.34 -5.79
N ALA A 28 6.68 -18.32 -4.96
CA ALA A 28 7.94 -17.60 -4.76
C ALA A 28 8.58 -17.09 -6.07
N LYS A 29 9.90 -17.11 -6.11
CA LYS A 29 10.70 -16.58 -7.25
C LYS A 29 10.41 -17.24 -8.60
N LEU A 30 9.91 -18.49 -8.62
CA LEU A 30 9.65 -19.16 -9.90
C LEU A 30 8.55 -18.45 -10.68
N GLY A 31 7.47 -18.01 -10.03
CA GLY A 31 6.41 -17.24 -10.69
C GLY A 31 6.92 -15.91 -11.25
N GLU A 32 7.79 -15.22 -10.51
CA GLU A 32 8.44 -13.98 -10.99
C GLU A 32 9.35 -14.24 -12.20
N VAL A 33 10.09 -15.35 -12.19
CA VAL A 33 10.93 -15.75 -13.34
C VAL A 33 10.09 -15.98 -14.58
N ILE A 34 8.94 -16.66 -14.46
CA ILE A 34 8.05 -16.89 -15.62
C ILE A 34 7.48 -15.58 -16.16
N ASP A 35 7.08 -14.65 -15.28
CA ASP A 35 6.61 -13.31 -15.69
C ASP A 35 7.72 -12.56 -16.45
N ARG A 36 8.96 -12.64 -15.99
CA ARG A 36 10.13 -12.03 -16.66
C ARG A 36 10.47 -12.70 -17.98
N ILE A 37 10.35 -14.03 -18.09
CA ILE A 37 10.51 -14.73 -19.35
C ILE A 37 9.51 -14.19 -20.38
N ARG A 38 8.25 -13.99 -20.02
CA ARG A 38 7.26 -13.39 -20.92
C ARG A 38 7.65 -11.98 -21.36
N TYR A 39 8.09 -11.14 -20.42
CA TYR A 39 8.55 -9.79 -20.73
C TYR A 39 9.71 -9.80 -21.73
N HIS A 40 10.73 -10.63 -21.53
CA HIS A 40 11.86 -10.72 -22.45
C HIS A 40 11.45 -11.31 -23.81
N ARG A 41 10.53 -12.28 -23.82
CA ARG A 41 9.95 -12.82 -25.07
C ARG A 41 9.15 -11.77 -25.85
N SER A 42 8.44 -10.87 -25.20
CA SER A 42 7.75 -9.77 -25.89
C SER A 42 8.71 -8.75 -26.50
N ASN A 43 9.93 -8.68 -26.02
CA ASN A 43 11.02 -7.87 -26.57
C ASN A 43 11.85 -8.61 -27.65
N ASN A 44 11.33 -9.70 -28.22
CA ASN A 44 11.95 -10.51 -29.29
C ASN A 44 13.24 -11.27 -28.90
N GLU A 45 13.52 -11.41 -27.61
CA GLU A 45 14.63 -12.26 -27.15
C GLU A 45 14.37 -13.73 -27.44
N THR A 46 15.41 -14.54 -27.62
CA THR A 46 15.26 -15.99 -27.78
C THR A 46 14.69 -16.61 -26.49
N VAL A 47 14.13 -17.81 -26.56
CA VAL A 47 13.64 -18.52 -25.34
C VAL A 47 14.79 -18.73 -24.35
N TRP A 48 15.96 -19.06 -24.85
CA TRP A 48 17.14 -19.30 -24.04
C TRP A 48 17.64 -18.04 -23.33
N ASP A 49 17.77 -16.95 -24.05
CA ASP A 49 18.19 -15.65 -23.51
C ASP A 49 17.17 -15.11 -22.53
N SER A 50 15.86 -15.26 -22.85
CA SER A 50 14.78 -14.86 -21.97
C SER A 50 14.82 -15.57 -20.62
N ILE A 51 15.15 -16.86 -20.57
CA ILE A 51 15.32 -17.61 -19.32
C ILE A 51 16.52 -17.11 -18.53
N HIS A 52 17.66 -16.87 -19.19
CA HIS A 52 18.87 -16.38 -18.54
C HIS A 52 18.68 -14.96 -17.98
N LEU A 53 18.11 -14.05 -18.76
CA LEU A 53 17.81 -12.68 -18.34
C LEU A 53 16.83 -12.67 -17.19
N ALA A 54 15.74 -13.42 -17.28
CA ALA A 54 14.74 -13.52 -16.22
C ALA A 54 15.34 -14.04 -14.91
N CYS A 55 16.18 -15.08 -14.96
CA CYS A 55 16.86 -15.59 -13.78
C CYS A 55 17.82 -14.55 -13.17
N LYS A 56 18.48 -13.75 -13.98
CA LYS A 56 19.35 -12.66 -13.54
C LYS A 56 18.55 -11.55 -12.86
N ASP A 57 17.45 -11.09 -13.47
CA ASP A 57 16.59 -10.03 -12.95
C ASP A 57 16.02 -10.37 -11.57
N VAL A 58 15.54 -11.61 -11.41
CA VAL A 58 14.91 -12.10 -10.16
C VAL A 58 15.94 -12.59 -9.14
N LYS A 59 17.23 -12.63 -9.52
CA LYS A 59 18.31 -13.24 -8.72
C LYS A 59 17.98 -14.70 -8.35
N TYR A 60 17.58 -15.48 -9.36
CA TYR A 60 17.22 -16.89 -9.22
C TYR A 60 18.25 -17.78 -9.93
N TYR A 61 19.03 -18.54 -9.16
CA TYR A 61 20.14 -19.37 -9.67
C TYR A 61 21.21 -18.64 -10.49
N VAL A 62 21.46 -17.36 -10.27
CA VAL A 62 22.35 -16.51 -11.10
C VAL A 62 23.72 -17.14 -11.36
N ASN A 63 24.33 -17.72 -10.32
CA ASN A 63 25.69 -18.31 -10.41
C ASN A 63 25.67 -19.83 -10.63
N SER A 64 24.50 -20.44 -10.85
CA SER A 64 24.37 -21.90 -10.86
C SER A 64 23.26 -22.40 -11.77
N LEU A 65 22.92 -21.65 -12.82
CA LEU A 65 21.89 -22.00 -13.78
C LEU A 65 22.39 -23.13 -14.71
N THR A 66 22.04 -24.38 -14.37
CA THR A 66 22.36 -25.56 -15.14
C THR A 66 21.21 -25.96 -16.06
N LEU A 67 21.51 -26.79 -17.09
CA LEU A 67 20.47 -27.35 -17.98
C LEU A 67 19.34 -28.05 -17.22
N ASN A 68 19.63 -28.77 -16.13
CA ASN A 68 18.62 -29.44 -15.31
C ASN A 68 17.73 -28.44 -14.58
N ARG A 69 18.27 -27.31 -14.14
CA ARG A 69 17.49 -26.21 -13.53
C ARG A 69 16.60 -25.53 -14.54
N ILE A 70 17.11 -25.27 -15.74
CA ILE A 70 16.31 -24.72 -16.85
C ILE A 70 15.16 -25.65 -17.20
N ARG A 71 15.41 -26.96 -17.35
CA ARG A 71 14.37 -27.95 -17.58
C ARG A 71 13.31 -27.95 -16.44
N SER A 72 13.74 -27.81 -15.19
CA SER A 72 12.83 -27.71 -14.04
C SER A 72 11.99 -26.44 -14.08
N ILE A 73 12.57 -25.28 -14.44
CA ILE A 73 11.85 -24.01 -14.63
C ILE A 73 10.77 -24.19 -15.70
N ILE A 74 11.13 -24.71 -16.85
CA ILE A 74 10.19 -24.97 -17.95
C ILE A 74 9.08 -25.92 -17.50
N LYS A 75 9.44 -27.09 -16.96
CA LYS A 75 8.45 -28.10 -16.54
C LYS A 75 7.43 -27.54 -15.53
N LYS A 76 7.89 -26.77 -14.56
CA LYS A 76 7.04 -26.23 -13.48
C LYS A 76 6.29 -24.95 -13.85
N GLY A 77 6.79 -24.24 -14.86
CA GLY A 77 6.24 -22.94 -15.24
C GLY A 77 5.46 -22.91 -16.55
N LEU A 78 5.49 -24.01 -17.34
CA LEU A 78 4.94 -24.03 -18.69
C LEU A 78 3.42 -23.75 -18.72
N GLU A 79 2.67 -24.38 -17.85
CA GLU A 79 1.22 -24.18 -17.75
C GLU A 79 0.86 -22.74 -17.43
N TYR A 80 1.50 -22.16 -16.41
CA TYR A 80 1.33 -20.77 -16.06
C TYR A 80 1.76 -19.84 -17.22
N TYR A 81 2.89 -20.13 -17.87
CA TYR A 81 3.38 -19.35 -19.01
C TYR A 81 2.35 -19.30 -20.16
N ILE A 82 1.76 -20.45 -20.51
CA ILE A 82 0.75 -20.55 -21.59
C ILE A 82 -0.51 -19.82 -21.20
N ASN A 83 -1.05 -20.06 -20.01
CA ASN A 83 -2.33 -19.52 -19.58
C ASN A 83 -2.27 -18.03 -19.22
N SER A 84 -1.10 -17.54 -18.80
CA SER A 84 -0.90 -16.13 -18.42
C SER A 84 -1.03 -15.16 -19.61
N LYS A 85 -1.06 -15.63 -20.87
CA LYS A 85 -1.36 -14.78 -22.05
C LYS A 85 -2.78 -14.17 -22.02
N TYR A 86 -3.70 -14.75 -21.26
CA TYR A 86 -5.07 -14.30 -21.14
C TYR A 86 -5.29 -13.34 -19.96
N ILE A 87 -4.24 -13.03 -19.17
CA ILE A 87 -4.31 -12.09 -18.08
C ILE A 87 -4.58 -10.69 -18.63
N GLN A 88 -5.58 -10.03 -18.06
CA GLN A 88 -5.90 -8.63 -18.34
C GLN A 88 -5.15 -7.71 -17.34
N SER A 89 -5.10 -6.42 -17.64
CA SER A 89 -4.40 -5.42 -16.81
C SER A 89 -4.96 -5.30 -15.39
N ASN A 90 -6.24 -5.64 -15.23
CA ASN A 90 -6.96 -5.58 -13.94
C ASN A 90 -7.06 -6.95 -13.22
N ASP A 91 -6.41 -7.99 -13.75
CA ASP A 91 -6.37 -9.29 -13.11
C ASP A 91 -5.28 -9.33 -12.03
N VAL A 92 -5.69 -9.64 -10.81
CA VAL A 92 -4.80 -9.92 -9.69
C VAL A 92 -4.44 -11.40 -9.70
N VAL A 93 -3.19 -11.69 -10.04
CA VAL A 93 -2.67 -13.06 -10.12
C VAL A 93 -1.72 -13.32 -8.95
N LEU A 94 -2.10 -14.30 -8.13
CA LEU A 94 -1.34 -14.74 -6.96
C LEU A 94 -0.96 -16.22 -7.09
N SER A 95 -0.08 -16.69 -6.21
CA SER A 95 0.13 -18.13 -6.02
C SER A 95 -1.09 -18.75 -5.35
N ASP A 96 -1.33 -20.05 -5.52
CA ASP A 96 -2.49 -20.73 -4.91
C ASP A 96 -2.58 -20.47 -3.41
N LYS A 97 -1.43 -20.56 -2.71
CA LYS A 97 -1.35 -20.26 -1.28
C LYS A 97 -1.74 -18.81 -0.97
N ASP A 98 -1.23 -17.84 -1.73
CA ASP A 98 -1.53 -16.43 -1.52
C ASP A 98 -2.96 -16.10 -1.91
N THR A 99 -3.53 -16.82 -2.88
CA THR A 99 -4.94 -16.72 -3.27
C THR A 99 -5.86 -17.10 -2.13
N GLU A 100 -5.60 -18.22 -1.46
CA GLU A 100 -6.40 -18.66 -0.29
C GLU A 100 -6.27 -17.67 0.89
N VAL A 101 -5.06 -17.20 1.17
CA VAL A 101 -4.84 -16.15 2.19
C VAL A 101 -5.57 -14.86 1.82
N CYS A 102 -5.49 -14.44 0.57
CA CYS A 102 -6.17 -13.24 0.08
C CYS A 102 -7.69 -13.34 0.25
N LYS A 103 -8.30 -14.47 -0.15
CA LYS A 103 -9.74 -14.74 0.04
C LYS A 103 -10.15 -14.69 1.51
N ALA A 104 -9.38 -15.30 2.39
CA ALA A 104 -9.65 -15.28 3.82
C ALA A 104 -9.59 -13.86 4.39
N CYS A 105 -8.58 -13.07 3.99
CA CYS A 105 -8.47 -11.66 4.38
C CYS A 105 -9.65 -10.82 3.87
N LEU A 106 -10.02 -10.96 2.61
CA LEU A 106 -11.16 -10.25 2.02
C LEU A 106 -12.48 -10.63 2.72
N SER A 107 -12.71 -11.92 2.97
CA SER A 107 -13.88 -12.39 3.73
C SER A 107 -13.96 -11.73 5.11
N SER A 108 -12.83 -11.67 5.83
CA SER A 108 -12.76 -11.02 7.13
C SER A 108 -13.04 -9.51 7.07
N LEU A 109 -12.46 -8.81 6.09
CA LEU A 109 -12.68 -7.38 5.90
C LEU A 109 -14.14 -7.07 5.58
N TYR A 110 -14.77 -7.82 4.66
CA TYR A 110 -16.17 -7.64 4.30
C TYR A 110 -17.16 -8.03 5.41
N SER A 111 -16.80 -9.00 6.26
CA SER A 111 -17.64 -9.43 7.40
C SER A 111 -17.56 -8.47 8.59
N ASN A 112 -16.54 -7.62 8.65
CA ASN A 112 -16.34 -6.67 9.73
C ASN A 112 -17.15 -5.39 9.47
N LYS A 113 -18.33 -5.29 10.09
CA LYS A 113 -19.24 -4.16 9.92
C LYS A 113 -18.55 -2.80 10.11
N LYS A 114 -17.72 -2.65 11.15
CA LYS A 114 -17.01 -1.40 11.42
C LYS A 114 -16.03 -1.03 10.30
N VAL A 115 -15.35 -2.02 9.70
CA VAL A 115 -14.46 -1.79 8.56
C VAL A 115 -15.25 -1.35 7.34
N VAL A 116 -16.34 -2.05 7.03
CA VAL A 116 -17.21 -1.70 5.90
C VAL A 116 -17.81 -0.30 6.05
N GLU A 117 -18.33 0.03 7.23
CA GLU A 117 -18.92 1.33 7.53
C GLU A 117 -17.95 2.51 7.35
N VAL A 118 -16.66 2.35 7.69
CA VAL A 118 -15.69 3.44 7.56
C VAL A 118 -15.13 3.57 6.14
N VAL A 119 -15.05 2.46 5.37
CA VAL A 119 -14.49 2.45 4.01
C VAL A 119 -15.54 2.71 2.94
N LYS A 120 -16.74 2.16 3.14
CA LYS A 120 -17.90 2.27 2.23
C LYS A 120 -19.13 2.65 3.04
N PRO A 121 -19.22 3.90 3.54
CA PRO A 121 -20.37 4.33 4.32
C PRO A 121 -21.65 4.18 3.50
N ASN A 122 -22.71 3.69 4.13
CA ASN A 122 -23.99 3.47 3.46
C ASN A 122 -24.67 4.80 3.17
N ASN A 123 -24.88 5.11 1.90
CA ASN A 123 -25.53 6.34 1.45
C ASN A 123 -27.06 6.37 1.72
N GLU A 124 -27.67 5.26 2.21
CA GLU A 124 -29.09 5.27 2.59
C GLU A 124 -29.39 6.24 3.76
N PHE A 125 -28.38 6.52 4.61
CA PHE A 125 -28.52 7.42 5.77
C PHE A 125 -27.91 8.80 5.56
N TYR A 126 -27.10 8.97 4.52
CA TYR A 126 -26.39 10.22 4.24
C TYR A 126 -26.54 10.55 2.75
N LEU A 127 -27.03 11.75 2.49
CA LEU A 127 -27.32 12.20 1.11
C LEU A 127 -26.03 12.58 0.34
N GLU A 128 -25.00 13.02 1.05
CA GLU A 128 -23.78 13.57 0.48
C GLU A 128 -22.52 12.97 1.10
N VAL A 129 -22.23 11.70 0.77
CA VAL A 129 -20.96 11.07 1.15
C VAL A 129 -20.17 10.70 -0.09
N GLU A 130 -18.98 11.25 -0.19
CA GLU A 130 -18.02 10.91 -1.22
C GLU A 130 -16.95 9.96 -0.66
N THR A 131 -16.54 8.99 -1.47
CA THR A 131 -15.52 7.99 -1.12
C THR A 131 -14.43 7.98 -2.17
N TYR A 132 -13.20 8.09 -1.74
CA TYR A 132 -12.02 8.12 -2.58
C TYR A 132 -11.09 6.97 -2.20
N ASN A 133 -10.66 6.19 -3.19
CA ASN A 133 -9.77 5.04 -3.00
C ASN A 133 -8.48 5.23 -3.78
N GLU A 134 -7.35 4.89 -3.17
CA GLU A 134 -6.02 4.95 -3.79
C GLU A 134 -5.70 6.33 -4.39
N ASP A 135 -6.22 7.38 -3.75
CA ASP A 135 -6.13 8.76 -4.24
C ASP A 135 -4.76 9.37 -3.96
N SER A 136 -4.22 10.05 -4.97
CA SER A 136 -2.90 10.68 -4.91
C SER A 136 -3.01 12.20 -4.81
N ILE A 137 -2.57 12.76 -3.68
CA ILE A 137 -2.56 14.19 -3.42
C ILE A 137 -1.12 14.69 -3.36
N PHE A 138 -0.85 15.80 -4.03
CA PHE A 138 0.43 16.49 -4.03
C PHE A 138 0.28 17.85 -3.35
N LEU A 139 1.26 18.22 -2.53
CA LEU A 139 1.28 19.49 -1.82
C LEU A 139 2.69 20.07 -1.82
N ASP A 140 2.84 21.29 -2.32
CA ASP A 140 4.07 22.05 -2.20
C ASP A 140 4.03 22.83 -0.89
N ILE A 141 5.07 22.70 -0.07
CA ILE A 141 5.20 23.34 1.24
C ILE A 141 6.50 24.14 1.31
N ILE A 142 6.47 25.23 2.03
CA ILE A 142 7.67 26.00 2.37
C ILE A 142 8.17 25.51 3.74
N VAL A 143 9.42 25.08 3.78
CA VAL A 143 10.10 24.70 5.03
C VAL A 143 11.23 25.69 5.25
N THR A 144 11.19 26.36 6.38
CA THR A 144 12.26 27.26 6.82
C THR A 144 13.24 26.50 7.70
N TYR A 145 14.52 26.52 7.31
CA TYR A 145 15.62 26.02 8.13
C TYR A 145 16.65 27.14 8.34
N LYS A 146 16.82 27.57 9.60
CA LYS A 146 17.54 28.81 9.96
C LYS A 146 16.89 30.01 9.22
N ASP A 147 17.63 30.66 8.37
CA ASP A 147 17.23 31.86 7.57
C ASP A 147 16.94 31.53 6.10
N LYS A 148 16.95 30.25 5.71
CA LYS A 148 16.71 29.79 4.35
C LYS A 148 15.36 29.10 4.23
N GLU A 149 14.67 29.39 3.15
CA GLU A 149 13.42 28.74 2.77
C GLU A 149 13.64 27.81 1.58
N ILE A 150 12.98 26.69 1.62
CA ILE A 150 12.98 25.69 0.54
C ILE A 150 11.57 25.19 0.31
N VAL A 151 11.22 24.97 -0.95
CA VAL A 151 9.97 24.35 -1.33
C VAL A 151 10.16 22.85 -1.42
N LEU A 152 9.42 22.10 -0.61
CA LEU A 152 9.36 20.64 -0.68
C LEU A 152 8.04 20.20 -1.29
N ARG A 153 8.10 19.34 -2.30
CA ARG A 153 6.91 18.70 -2.86
C ARG A 153 6.63 17.40 -2.13
N LEU A 154 5.54 17.36 -1.39
CA LEU A 154 5.05 16.18 -0.72
C LEU A 154 4.05 15.44 -1.60
N LYS A 155 4.05 14.10 -1.50
CA LYS A 155 3.06 13.23 -2.10
C LYS A 155 2.49 12.31 -1.04
N MET A 156 1.18 12.20 -0.98
CA MET A 156 0.52 11.09 -0.34
C MET A 156 -0.24 10.25 -1.37
N LYS A 157 -0.43 8.97 -1.06
CA LYS A 157 -1.40 8.11 -1.72
C LYS A 157 -2.23 7.48 -0.61
N ALA A 158 -3.43 8.03 -0.40
CA ALA A 158 -4.34 7.54 0.62
C ALA A 158 -5.01 6.25 0.16
N ASP A 159 -4.98 5.20 0.99
CA ASP A 159 -5.67 3.94 0.68
C ASP A 159 -7.16 4.18 0.48
N ASN A 160 -7.78 4.90 1.43
CA ASN A 160 -9.19 5.31 1.35
C ASN A 160 -9.41 6.57 2.20
N TRP A 161 -10.26 7.47 1.74
CA TRP A 161 -10.81 8.52 2.57
C TRP A 161 -12.25 8.82 2.17
N THR A 162 -13.04 9.27 3.16
CA THR A 162 -14.45 9.59 2.97
C THR A 162 -14.73 11.02 3.38
N PHE A 163 -15.61 11.66 2.64
CA PHE A 163 -16.04 13.03 2.88
C PHE A 163 -17.57 13.03 3.09
N ASN A 164 -18.00 13.26 4.31
CA ASN A 164 -19.39 13.36 4.67
C ASN A 164 -19.76 14.83 4.89
N HIS A 165 -20.51 15.40 3.96
CA HIS A 165 -20.93 16.78 3.97
C HIS A 165 -21.99 17.05 5.05
N ASP A 166 -22.89 16.09 5.28
CA ASP A 166 -23.97 16.23 6.28
C ASP A 166 -23.43 16.35 7.70
N THR A 167 -22.48 15.49 8.05
CA THR A 167 -21.86 15.48 9.38
C THR A 167 -20.62 16.35 9.48
N LYS A 168 -20.21 16.98 8.38
CA LYS A 168 -18.95 17.73 8.26
C LYS A 168 -17.75 16.95 8.77
N THR A 169 -17.61 15.70 8.30
CA THR A 169 -16.55 14.80 8.76
C THR A 169 -15.77 14.24 7.59
N ILE A 170 -14.47 14.31 7.70
CA ILE A 170 -13.52 13.71 6.75
C ILE A 170 -12.76 12.63 7.50
N VAL A 171 -12.78 11.41 6.97
CA VAL A 171 -12.16 10.25 7.60
C VAL A 171 -11.11 9.64 6.69
N LEU A 172 -9.88 9.62 7.15
CA LEU A 172 -8.77 8.90 6.50
C LEU A 172 -8.72 7.47 7.02
N ASN A 173 -8.74 6.50 6.12
CA ASN A 173 -8.61 5.08 6.44
C ASN A 173 -7.34 4.52 5.76
N ASP A 174 -6.47 3.89 6.54
CA ASP A 174 -5.23 3.31 6.09
C ASP A 174 -5.26 1.80 6.36
N LEU A 175 -5.18 0.98 5.31
CA LEU A 175 -5.27 -0.47 5.38
C LEU A 175 -3.88 -1.09 5.53
N LYS A 176 -3.72 -1.95 6.52
CA LYS A 176 -2.45 -2.64 6.79
C LYS A 176 -2.66 -4.14 6.90
N THR A 177 -1.79 -4.89 6.26
CA THR A 177 -1.69 -6.33 6.47
C THR A 177 -0.65 -6.66 7.53
N THR A 178 -0.89 -7.67 8.35
CA THR A 178 0.05 -8.11 9.38
C THR A 178 0.18 -9.62 9.41
N SER A 179 1.40 -10.13 9.59
CA SER A 179 1.67 -11.54 9.84
C SER A 179 1.61 -11.91 11.33
N LYS A 180 1.34 -10.93 12.20
CA LYS A 180 1.20 -11.13 13.66
C LYS A 180 -0.25 -10.91 14.07
N PRO A 181 -0.70 -11.50 15.19
CA PRO A 181 -2.03 -11.24 15.72
C PRO A 181 -2.27 -9.74 15.95
N PHE A 182 -3.41 -9.23 15.53
CA PHE A 182 -3.72 -7.79 15.56
C PHE A 182 -3.60 -7.13 16.95
N PRO A 183 -3.83 -7.82 18.11
CA PRO A 183 -3.63 -7.21 19.42
C PRO A 183 -2.19 -6.73 19.67
N PHE A 184 -1.21 -7.27 18.93
CA PHE A 184 0.19 -6.85 19.02
C PHE A 184 0.50 -5.64 18.14
N PHE A 185 -0.38 -5.30 17.19
CA PHE A 185 -0.14 -4.25 16.21
C PHE A 185 0.08 -2.88 16.86
N MET A 186 -0.76 -2.51 17.85
CA MET A 186 -0.72 -1.21 18.55
C MET A 186 0.18 -1.19 19.79
N LYS A 187 0.83 -2.30 20.16
CA LYS A 187 1.71 -2.34 21.34
C LYS A 187 2.99 -1.53 21.11
N GLU A 188 3.70 -1.22 22.19
CA GLU A 188 4.95 -0.45 22.19
C GLU A 188 6.01 -0.98 21.21
N TYR A 189 6.12 -2.31 21.10
CA TYR A 189 7.01 -2.98 20.15
C TYR A 189 6.26 -3.53 18.92
N GLY A 190 5.05 -3.04 18.68
CA GLY A 190 4.20 -3.46 17.57
C GLY A 190 4.51 -2.75 16.27
N SER A 191 3.85 -3.21 15.21
CA SER A 191 4.05 -2.67 13.87
C SER A 191 3.70 -1.18 13.76
N PHE A 192 2.72 -0.71 14.54
CA PHE A 192 2.32 0.70 14.53
C PHE A 192 3.48 1.63 14.91
N VAL A 193 4.19 1.31 15.99
CA VAL A 193 5.34 2.09 16.47
C VAL A 193 6.56 1.83 15.58
N HIS A 194 6.85 0.56 15.30
CA HIS A 194 8.04 0.17 14.54
C HIS A 194 8.11 0.81 13.14
N TYR A 195 6.97 0.92 12.44
CA TYR A 195 6.89 1.53 11.10
C TYR A 195 6.50 3.01 11.12
N HIS A 196 6.46 3.64 12.29
CA HIS A 196 6.11 5.06 12.44
C HIS A 196 4.76 5.45 11.79
N TYR A 197 3.75 4.61 11.93
CA TYR A 197 2.44 4.88 11.31
C TYR A 197 1.77 6.14 11.85
N ALA A 198 2.05 6.55 13.10
CA ALA A 198 1.59 7.84 13.62
C ALA A 198 2.05 9.01 12.76
N ARG A 199 3.31 9.01 12.32
CA ARG A 199 3.88 10.03 11.42
C ARG A 199 3.26 9.99 10.02
N GLN A 200 3.05 8.80 9.46
CA GLN A 200 2.36 8.64 8.16
C GLN A 200 0.95 9.23 8.22
N ILE A 201 0.17 8.87 9.24
CA ILE A 201 -1.20 9.36 9.43
C ILE A 201 -1.22 10.88 9.62
N ALA A 202 -0.32 11.42 10.44
CA ALA A 202 -0.22 12.85 10.67
C ALA A 202 0.06 13.62 9.38
N MET A 203 1.00 13.14 8.56
CA MET A 203 1.30 13.71 7.24
C MET A 203 0.08 13.66 6.33
N TYR A 204 -0.58 12.51 6.23
CA TYR A 204 -1.72 12.30 5.35
C TYR A 204 -2.92 13.16 5.77
N LEU A 205 -3.26 13.20 7.06
CA LEU A 205 -4.33 14.07 7.57
C LEU A 205 -4.03 15.55 7.33
N TRP A 206 -2.80 15.98 7.52
CA TRP A 206 -2.42 17.35 7.27
C TRP A 206 -2.52 17.70 5.79
N MET A 207 -1.99 16.87 4.89
CA MET A 207 -2.09 17.07 3.45
C MET A 207 -3.55 17.04 2.99
N LEU A 208 -4.35 16.10 3.49
CA LEU A 208 -5.77 15.99 3.17
C LEU A 208 -6.54 17.24 3.62
N LYS A 209 -6.23 17.76 4.82
CA LYS A 209 -6.81 19.02 5.31
C LYS A 209 -6.51 20.20 4.39
N GLN A 210 -5.26 20.37 3.98
CA GLN A 210 -4.88 21.45 3.06
C GLN A 210 -5.57 21.28 1.70
N TYR A 211 -5.62 20.05 1.18
CA TYR A 211 -6.31 19.73 -0.06
C TYR A 211 -7.80 20.07 0.01
N CYS A 212 -8.49 19.65 1.06
CA CYS A 212 -9.92 19.88 1.21
C CYS A 212 -10.25 21.38 1.41
N VAL A 213 -9.42 22.12 2.16
CA VAL A 213 -9.58 23.57 2.29
C VAL A 213 -9.45 24.26 0.93
N ASN A 214 -8.45 23.91 0.14
CA ASN A 214 -8.17 24.56 -1.14
C ASN A 214 -9.15 24.13 -2.25
N THR A 215 -9.62 22.87 -2.24
CA THR A 215 -10.43 22.31 -3.33
C THR A 215 -11.93 22.50 -3.06
N TYR A 216 -12.37 22.24 -1.83
CA TYR A 216 -13.78 22.25 -1.44
C TYR A 216 -14.18 23.50 -0.62
N ASN A 217 -13.22 24.40 -0.34
CA ASN A 217 -13.42 25.61 0.44
C ASN A 217 -14.10 25.35 1.81
N ILE A 218 -13.69 24.24 2.46
CA ILE A 218 -14.27 23.85 3.77
C ILE A 218 -13.76 24.79 4.87
N ASP A 219 -14.59 24.99 5.87
CA ASP A 219 -14.30 25.82 7.06
C ASP A 219 -13.78 24.99 8.26
N SER A 220 -13.55 25.67 9.37
CA SER A 220 -13.08 25.04 10.62
C SER A 220 -14.10 24.15 11.33
N SER A 221 -15.35 24.08 10.87
CA SER A 221 -16.38 23.21 11.44
C SER A 221 -16.19 21.73 11.07
N TYR A 222 -15.40 21.46 10.02
CA TYR A 222 -15.10 20.10 9.58
C TYR A 222 -14.15 19.38 10.54
N LYS A 223 -14.50 18.12 10.87
CA LYS A 223 -13.71 17.24 11.73
C LYS A 223 -12.88 16.28 10.87
N PHE A 224 -11.62 16.15 11.21
CA PHE A 224 -10.70 15.20 10.56
C PHE A 224 -10.44 14.04 11.52
N LEU A 225 -10.77 12.85 11.08
CA LEU A 225 -10.60 11.59 11.82
C LEU A 225 -9.69 10.65 11.04
N SER A 226 -9.08 9.71 11.74
CA SER A 226 -8.28 8.67 11.08
C SER A 226 -8.46 7.32 11.71
N ASN A 227 -8.42 6.29 10.87
CA ASN A 227 -8.45 4.90 11.26
C ASN A 227 -7.26 4.16 10.64
N ILE A 228 -6.78 3.15 11.35
CA ILE A 228 -5.99 2.07 10.75
C ILE A 228 -6.84 0.81 10.76
N ILE A 229 -6.99 0.23 9.59
CA ILE A 229 -7.64 -1.05 9.38
C ILE A 229 -6.54 -2.10 9.27
N VAL A 230 -6.57 -3.10 10.12
CA VAL A 230 -5.57 -4.17 10.14
C VAL A 230 -6.24 -5.48 9.82
N VAL A 231 -5.64 -6.26 8.90
CA VAL A 231 -6.05 -7.64 8.62
C VAL A 231 -4.86 -8.59 8.77
N GLU A 232 -5.08 -9.70 9.48
CA GLU A 232 -4.09 -10.76 9.66
C GLU A 232 -3.95 -11.56 8.37
N THR A 233 -2.71 -11.81 7.92
CA THR A 233 -2.41 -12.69 6.78
C THR A 233 -1.99 -14.09 7.20
N PHE A 234 -2.14 -14.41 8.48
CA PHE A 234 -1.81 -15.69 9.07
C PHE A 234 -2.70 -15.98 10.29
N GLY A 235 -2.95 -17.24 10.58
CA GLY A 235 -3.76 -17.69 11.72
C GLY A 235 -5.26 -17.59 11.42
N GLU A 236 -5.98 -16.76 12.17
CA GLU A 236 -7.45 -16.65 12.08
C GLU A 236 -7.93 -15.61 11.04
N PHE A 237 -7.02 -14.93 10.39
CA PHE A 237 -7.30 -13.88 9.37
C PHE A 237 -8.24 -12.77 9.84
N ARG A 238 -8.23 -12.46 11.14
CA ARG A 238 -9.11 -11.46 11.73
C ARG A 238 -8.80 -10.06 11.21
N SER A 239 -9.83 -9.24 11.11
CA SER A 239 -9.69 -7.81 10.81
C SER A 239 -10.12 -6.94 11.99
N HIS A 240 -9.51 -5.77 12.12
CA HIS A 240 -9.84 -4.81 13.15
C HIS A 240 -9.66 -3.38 12.64
N CYS A 241 -10.54 -2.47 13.08
CA CYS A 241 -10.47 -1.05 12.79
C CYS A 241 -10.13 -0.27 14.06
N TYR A 242 -8.95 0.32 14.11
CA TYR A 242 -8.48 1.19 15.20
C TYR A 242 -8.76 2.65 14.85
N ASN A 243 -9.54 3.33 15.68
CA ASN A 243 -9.58 4.80 15.64
C ASN A 243 -8.28 5.35 16.21
N ILE A 244 -7.64 6.25 15.52
CA ILE A 244 -6.37 6.83 15.95
C ILE A 244 -6.65 8.10 16.75
N PRO A 245 -6.31 8.12 18.05
CA PRO A 245 -6.58 9.27 18.89
C PRO A 245 -5.69 10.46 18.53
N ASN A 246 -6.21 11.67 18.70
CA ASN A 246 -5.51 12.93 18.37
C ASN A 246 -4.12 13.05 19.01
N ARG A 247 -3.90 12.46 20.18
CA ARG A 247 -2.57 12.45 20.83
C ARG A 247 -1.51 11.78 19.97
N LEU A 248 -1.85 10.66 19.31
CA LEU A 248 -0.92 9.95 18.41
C LEU A 248 -0.72 10.71 17.10
N VAL A 249 -1.76 11.35 16.58
CA VAL A 249 -1.64 12.24 15.42
C VAL A 249 -0.71 13.41 15.73
N LYS A 250 -0.85 14.03 16.92
CA LYS A 250 0.02 15.13 17.37
C LYS A 250 1.48 14.67 17.51
N GLN A 251 1.72 13.54 18.15
CA GLN A 251 3.05 12.94 18.23
C GLN A 251 3.65 12.71 16.85
N GLY A 252 2.89 12.10 15.94
CA GLY A 252 3.32 11.87 14.56
C GLY A 252 3.64 13.17 13.81
N PHE A 253 2.91 14.26 14.09
CA PHE A 253 3.17 15.57 13.50
C PHE A 253 4.46 16.21 14.03
N GLU A 254 4.77 16.03 15.32
CA GLU A 254 6.05 16.46 15.92
C GLU A 254 7.24 15.72 15.27
N GLU A 255 7.11 14.40 15.06
CA GLU A 255 8.11 13.60 14.34
C GLU A 255 8.25 14.03 12.87
N LEU A 256 7.12 14.28 12.18
CA LEU A 256 7.10 14.79 10.80
C LEU A 256 7.82 16.13 10.70
N THR A 257 7.57 17.05 11.62
CA THR A 257 8.18 18.39 11.61
C THR A 257 9.70 18.30 11.75
N LYS A 258 10.22 17.41 12.60
CA LYS A 258 11.66 17.15 12.71
C LYS A 258 12.22 16.61 11.39
N LEU A 259 11.54 15.63 10.79
CA LEU A 259 11.94 15.01 9.52
C LEU A 259 11.98 16.05 8.37
N LEU A 260 10.99 16.91 8.26
CA LEU A 260 10.94 17.96 7.23
C LEU A 260 12.10 18.94 7.38
N LYS A 261 12.47 19.30 8.61
CA LYS A 261 13.66 20.15 8.88
C LYS A 261 14.96 19.43 8.49
N MET A 262 15.06 18.12 8.73
CA MET A 262 16.21 17.31 8.28
C MET A 262 16.31 17.30 6.75
N VAL A 263 15.20 17.07 6.06
CA VAL A 263 15.16 17.10 4.58
C VAL A 263 15.59 18.48 4.09
N ALA A 264 15.04 19.57 4.64
CA ALA A 264 15.41 20.92 4.27
C ALA A 264 16.91 21.19 4.49
N TYR A 265 17.48 20.70 5.59
CA TYR A 265 18.92 20.80 5.84
C TYR A 265 19.73 20.15 4.72
N TYR A 266 19.42 18.88 4.37
CA TYR A 266 20.16 18.14 3.36
C TYR A 266 20.00 18.73 1.95
N GLU A 267 18.86 19.25 1.62
CA GLU A 267 18.61 19.94 0.35
C GLU A 267 19.40 21.27 0.24
N ILE A 268 19.63 21.96 1.38
CA ILE A 268 20.38 23.22 1.41
C ILE A 268 21.89 23.01 1.46
N TYR A 269 22.36 22.01 2.19
CA TYR A 269 23.79 21.83 2.53
C TYR A 269 24.43 20.57 1.94
N GLY A 270 23.62 19.68 1.35
CA GLY A 270 24.10 18.38 0.83
C GLY A 270 24.10 17.27 1.87
N TYR A 271 24.46 16.05 1.44
CA TYR A 271 24.38 14.82 2.26
C TYR A 271 25.73 14.43 2.89
N GLU A 272 26.75 15.29 2.85
CA GLU A 272 28.12 14.94 3.27
C GLU A 272 28.33 14.95 4.80
N GLU A 273 27.44 15.58 5.57
CA GLU A 273 27.55 15.64 7.03
C GLU A 273 26.35 14.98 7.72
N ILE A 274 26.63 14.05 8.64
CA ILE A 274 25.60 13.53 9.56
C ILE A 274 25.42 14.55 10.67
N VAL A 275 24.29 15.25 10.67
CA VAL A 275 23.92 16.19 11.73
C VAL A 275 22.91 15.54 12.65
N GLU A 276 23.19 15.52 13.96
CA GLU A 276 22.21 15.12 14.96
C GLU A 276 21.17 16.24 15.14
N PHE A 277 19.93 15.94 14.78
CA PHE A 277 18.78 16.81 15.02
C PHE A 277 18.13 16.44 16.34
N VAL A 278 18.45 17.16 17.39
CA VAL A 278 17.91 17.01 18.75
C VAL A 278 16.52 17.65 18.86
#